data_f69e3ab1559e0c7b8da53bc9fb69ab75
#
_entry.id   f69e3ab1559e0c7b8da53bc9fb69ab75
#
_cell.length_a   1.000
_cell.length_b   1.000
_cell.length_c   1.000
_cell.angle_alpha   90.00
_cell.angle_beta   90.00
_cell.angle_gamma   90.00
#
_symmetry.space_group_name_H-M   'P 1'
#
loop_
_entity.id
_entity.type
_entity.pdbx_description
1 polymer ?
#
loop_
_entity_poly.entity_id
_entity_poly.type
_entity_poly.pdbx_seq_one_letter_code
_entity_poly.pdbx_strand_id
1 'polypeptide(L)'
;LDYRTGAVIPAFSPGELYGSVPELADICNLDTEKLYGVFSENMGPEQWIGLAEAIGREIEKGVQGIVIGHGTDTMHHTAAILSFMVQDSPVPIVMVGSQRSSDRPSSDAALNLIHSVTTAAISDIAEVMVCMFGPTSDMYGLLHRGTRVRKMHSSYRSTFRTIGDIPIATVSRDKVTPIRDDYKRRRFDNDVKVNAVFDDRVAIVYYYPNMKPDMIDSLIDNGYKGIVIAGTGLGHVNKPLYPALKRAKEKGVAVYMTVQTLWGYVQMYVYDTGRDMMELGVIPAANMLPEVAYMKLGWA
;
A
#
# COMPACT_ATOMS: atom_id res chain seq x y z
N LEU A 1 -5.71 23.23 -8.62
CA LEU A 1 -6.83 23.28 -9.58
C LEU A 1 -6.40 23.86 -10.92
N ASP A 2 -6.85 23.27 -12.00
CA ASP A 2 -6.88 23.96 -13.29
C ASP A 2 -8.11 24.88 -13.34
N TYR A 3 -7.90 26.17 -13.26
CA TYR A 3 -8.99 27.15 -13.22
C TYR A 3 -9.83 27.23 -14.53
N ARG A 4 -9.32 26.67 -15.62
CA ARG A 4 -10.05 26.59 -16.89
C ARG A 4 -11.07 25.47 -16.92
N THR A 5 -10.76 24.34 -16.27
CA THR A 5 -11.60 23.15 -16.28
C THR A 5 -12.25 22.88 -14.92
N GLY A 6 -11.76 23.50 -13.86
CA GLY A 6 -12.14 23.20 -12.47
C GLY A 6 -11.63 21.85 -11.96
N ALA A 7 -10.81 21.15 -12.76
CA ALA A 7 -10.28 19.85 -12.40
C ALA A 7 -9.06 19.96 -11.48
N VAL A 8 -8.84 18.94 -10.67
CA VAL A 8 -7.58 18.77 -9.91
C VAL A 8 -6.53 18.19 -10.86
N ILE A 9 -5.35 18.82 -10.87
CA ILE A 9 -4.20 18.36 -11.65
C ILE A 9 -2.98 18.22 -10.75
N PRO A 10 -2.02 17.33 -11.04
CA PRO A 10 -0.74 17.27 -10.35
C PRO A 10 0.07 18.53 -10.67
N ALA A 11 0.14 19.49 -9.74
CA ALA A 11 0.65 20.81 -10.06
C ALA A 11 1.85 21.28 -9.23
N PHE A 12 2.08 20.73 -8.03
CA PHE A 12 3.13 21.25 -7.16
C PHE A 12 4.50 20.63 -7.43
N SER A 13 5.50 21.49 -7.53
CA SER A 13 6.89 21.11 -7.34
C SER A 13 7.20 20.95 -5.83
N PRO A 14 8.23 20.19 -5.45
CA PRO A 14 8.65 20.07 -4.05
C PRO A 14 8.93 21.41 -3.38
N GLY A 15 9.55 22.38 -4.09
CA GLY A 15 9.83 23.70 -3.56
C GLY A 15 8.57 24.55 -3.28
N GLU A 16 7.52 24.39 -4.08
CA GLU A 16 6.23 25.06 -3.84
C GLU A 16 5.51 24.49 -2.61
N LEU A 17 5.68 23.20 -2.36
CA LEU A 17 5.16 22.55 -1.17
C LEU A 17 5.78 23.14 0.11
N TYR A 18 7.10 23.37 0.09
CA TYR A 18 7.84 24.03 1.18
C TYR A 18 7.34 25.46 1.43
N GLY A 19 7.13 26.21 0.38
CA GLY A 19 6.60 27.58 0.50
C GLY A 19 5.19 27.62 1.08
N SER A 20 4.41 26.54 0.95
CA SER A 20 3.04 26.44 1.48
C SER A 20 2.96 25.91 2.91
N VAL A 21 4.01 25.25 3.43
CA VAL A 21 4.07 24.69 4.80
C VAL A 21 5.42 25.03 5.43
N PRO A 22 5.65 26.32 5.81
CA PRO A 22 6.94 26.76 6.31
C PRO A 22 7.36 26.09 7.63
N GLU A 23 6.42 25.57 8.41
CA GLU A 23 6.70 24.81 9.65
C GLU A 23 7.59 23.58 9.45
N LEU A 24 7.70 23.08 8.23
CA LEU A 24 8.58 21.95 7.95
C LEU A 24 10.06 22.26 8.23
N ALA A 25 10.46 23.51 8.05
CA ALA A 25 11.83 23.96 8.31
C ALA A 25 12.21 23.91 9.80
N ASP A 26 11.23 23.98 10.68
CA ASP A 26 11.44 23.88 12.13
C ASP A 26 11.60 22.43 12.60
N ILE A 27 11.23 21.45 11.78
CA ILE A 27 11.27 20.03 12.15
C ILE A 27 12.62 19.40 11.80
N CYS A 28 13.09 19.59 10.56
CA CYS A 28 14.35 19.02 10.08
C CYS A 28 14.83 19.70 8.79
N ASN A 29 16.06 19.40 8.41
CA ASN A 29 16.56 19.73 7.07
C ASN A 29 15.93 18.77 6.07
N LEU A 30 15.31 19.32 5.03
CA LEU A 30 14.67 18.55 3.98
C LEU A 30 15.39 18.75 2.64
N ASP A 31 15.70 17.66 1.99
CA ASP A 31 16.03 17.62 0.58
C ASP A 31 14.84 17.09 -0.22
N THR A 32 14.60 17.58 -1.42
CA THR A 32 13.38 17.26 -2.17
C THR A 32 13.67 16.89 -3.62
N GLU A 33 13.10 15.79 -4.07
CA GLU A 33 13.18 15.31 -5.43
C GLU A 33 11.77 15.06 -6.00
N LYS A 34 11.53 15.45 -7.25
CA LYS A 34 10.32 15.09 -7.98
C LYS A 34 10.60 13.93 -8.93
N LEU A 35 10.19 12.72 -8.54
CA LEU A 35 10.33 11.54 -9.38
C LEU A 35 9.30 11.50 -10.51
N TYR A 36 8.02 11.69 -10.18
CA TYR A 36 6.89 11.57 -11.11
C TYR A 36 5.85 12.67 -10.90
N GLY A 37 5.04 12.91 -11.94
CA GLY A 37 3.88 13.79 -11.89
C GLY A 37 2.66 13.10 -12.49
N VAL A 38 2.21 12.00 -11.84
CA VAL A 38 1.12 11.14 -12.30
C VAL A 38 0.00 11.06 -11.28
N PHE A 39 -1.22 10.84 -11.74
CA PHE A 39 -2.30 10.42 -10.85
C PHE A 39 -2.04 9.00 -10.35
N SER A 40 -2.46 8.71 -9.12
CA SER A 40 -2.13 7.43 -8.50
C SER A 40 -2.72 6.21 -9.22
N GLU A 41 -3.83 6.34 -9.90
CA GLU A 41 -4.41 5.27 -10.74
C GLU A 41 -3.55 4.92 -11.96
N ASN A 42 -2.61 5.77 -12.33
CA ASN A 42 -1.65 5.55 -13.42
C ASN A 42 -0.28 5.03 -12.92
N MET A 43 -0.15 4.75 -11.62
CA MET A 43 1.04 4.09 -11.08
C MET A 43 1.10 2.63 -11.54
N GLY A 44 2.27 2.19 -11.92
CA GLY A 44 2.52 0.83 -12.40
C GLY A 44 3.93 0.34 -12.05
N PRO A 45 4.34 -0.82 -12.58
CA PRO A 45 5.62 -1.44 -12.26
C PRO A 45 6.82 -0.51 -12.44
N GLU A 46 6.87 0.25 -13.53
CA GLU A 46 7.94 1.21 -13.81
C GLU A 46 8.10 2.24 -12.67
N GLN A 47 6.97 2.83 -12.24
CA GLN A 47 6.99 3.84 -11.18
C GLN A 47 7.34 3.22 -9.82
N TRP A 48 6.86 2.02 -9.50
CA TRP A 48 7.18 1.34 -8.23
C TRP A 48 8.65 0.94 -8.15
N ILE A 49 9.21 0.40 -9.26
CA ILE A 49 10.61 0.03 -9.37
C ILE A 49 11.50 1.26 -9.19
N GLY A 50 11.26 2.31 -9.99
CA GLY A 50 12.05 3.53 -9.90
C GLY A 50 11.95 4.23 -8.53
N LEU A 51 10.78 4.15 -7.87
CA LEU A 51 10.61 4.69 -6.51
C LEU A 51 11.40 3.86 -5.49
N ALA A 52 11.38 2.54 -5.57
CA ALA A 52 12.16 1.67 -4.67
C ALA A 52 13.67 1.88 -4.83
N GLU A 53 14.15 2.03 -6.08
CA GLU A 53 15.54 2.34 -6.36
C GLU A 53 15.94 3.74 -5.84
N ALA A 54 15.07 4.74 -5.99
CA ALA A 54 15.31 6.07 -5.45
C ALA A 54 15.42 6.05 -3.91
N ILE A 55 14.53 5.32 -3.24
CA ILE A 55 14.60 5.13 -1.79
C ILE A 55 15.95 4.51 -1.38
N GLY A 56 16.40 3.47 -2.07
CA GLY A 56 17.69 2.83 -1.81
C GLY A 56 18.85 3.82 -1.92
N ARG A 57 18.90 4.57 -3.02
CA ARG A 57 19.94 5.61 -3.23
C ARG A 57 19.97 6.68 -2.15
N GLU A 58 18.79 7.13 -1.68
CA GLU A 58 18.74 8.14 -0.61
C GLU A 58 19.21 7.57 0.73
N ILE A 59 18.84 6.32 1.05
CA ILE A 59 19.34 5.64 2.26
C ILE A 59 20.87 5.50 2.23
N GLU A 60 21.45 5.11 1.09
CA GLU A 60 22.90 5.01 0.90
C GLU A 60 23.62 6.37 1.11
N LYS A 61 22.97 7.50 0.81
CA LYS A 61 23.48 8.84 1.10
C LYS A 61 23.42 9.22 2.59
N GLY A 62 22.76 8.41 3.42
CA GLY A 62 22.67 8.60 4.86
C GLY A 62 21.52 9.48 5.33
N VAL A 63 20.42 9.53 4.57
CA VAL A 63 19.20 10.23 5.04
C VAL A 63 18.64 9.56 6.29
N GLN A 64 18.04 10.35 7.17
CA GLN A 64 17.49 9.85 8.44
C GLN A 64 16.02 9.43 8.35
N GLY A 65 15.37 9.69 7.25
CA GLY A 65 13.99 9.30 6.99
C GLY A 65 13.54 9.77 5.62
N ILE A 66 12.51 9.16 5.08
CA ILE A 66 11.98 9.44 3.74
C ILE A 66 10.49 9.71 3.84
N VAL A 67 10.03 10.77 3.17
CA VAL A 67 8.62 11.10 3.00
C VAL A 67 8.26 11.06 1.52
N ILE A 68 7.19 10.35 1.18
CA ILE A 68 6.75 10.16 -0.19
C ILE A 68 5.34 10.76 -0.35
N GLY A 69 5.26 11.87 -1.09
CA GLY A 69 3.98 12.44 -1.51
C GLY A 69 3.33 11.59 -2.60
N HIS A 70 2.09 11.16 -2.41
CA HIS A 70 1.41 10.24 -3.31
C HIS A 70 -0.10 10.54 -3.41
N GLY A 71 -0.69 10.31 -4.59
CA GLY A 71 -2.15 10.31 -4.73
C GLY A 71 -2.80 9.21 -3.90
N THR A 72 -3.95 9.49 -3.30
CA THR A 72 -4.51 8.62 -2.25
C THR A 72 -5.19 7.34 -2.75
N ASP A 73 -5.60 7.27 -4.03
CA ASP A 73 -6.43 6.16 -4.51
C ASP A 73 -5.70 4.83 -4.52
N THR A 74 -4.42 4.81 -4.90
CA THR A 74 -3.58 3.61 -4.92
C THR A 74 -2.40 3.66 -3.96
N MET A 75 -2.37 4.63 -3.04
CA MET A 75 -1.29 4.77 -2.05
C MET A 75 -1.06 3.47 -1.26
N HIS A 76 -2.12 2.77 -0.89
CA HIS A 76 -2.02 1.50 -0.16
C HIS A 76 -1.40 0.36 -1.00
N HIS A 77 -1.58 0.36 -2.33
CA HIS A 77 -0.89 -0.55 -3.23
C HIS A 77 0.61 -0.24 -3.27
N THR A 78 0.96 1.03 -3.44
CA THR A 78 2.37 1.47 -3.46
C THR A 78 3.04 1.21 -2.11
N ALA A 79 2.35 1.45 -0.98
CA ALA A 79 2.88 1.13 0.35
C ALA A 79 3.14 -0.38 0.52
N ALA A 80 2.24 -1.22 0.01
CA ALA A 80 2.41 -2.66 0.05
C ALA A 80 3.61 -3.13 -0.78
N ILE A 81 3.73 -2.68 -2.03
CA ILE A 81 4.84 -3.12 -2.90
C ILE A 81 6.19 -2.61 -2.39
N LEU A 82 6.28 -1.38 -1.90
CA LEU A 82 7.50 -0.86 -1.30
C LEU A 82 7.92 -1.65 -0.06
N SER A 83 6.97 -2.16 0.73
CA SER A 83 7.26 -3.02 1.88
C SER A 83 7.93 -4.34 1.49
N PHE A 84 7.75 -4.80 0.24
CA PHE A 84 8.42 -5.99 -0.29
C PHE A 84 9.71 -5.64 -1.05
N MET A 85 9.70 -4.56 -1.83
CA MET A 85 10.87 -4.14 -2.61
C MET A 85 11.99 -3.57 -1.75
N VAL A 86 11.65 -2.83 -0.67
CA VAL A 86 12.63 -2.17 0.23
C VAL A 86 12.61 -2.87 1.57
N GLN A 87 13.46 -3.88 1.70
CA GLN A 87 13.54 -4.69 2.91
C GLN A 87 14.62 -4.20 3.85
N ASP A 88 14.37 -4.37 5.14
CA ASP A 88 15.32 -4.03 6.21
C ASP A 88 15.78 -2.56 6.18
N SER A 89 14.88 -1.65 5.80
CA SER A 89 15.18 -0.22 5.87
C SER A 89 15.69 0.16 7.25
N PRO A 90 16.80 0.90 7.35
CA PRO A 90 17.29 1.43 8.62
C PRO A 90 16.51 2.65 9.10
N VAL A 91 15.71 3.27 8.24
CA VAL A 91 15.02 4.53 8.51
C VAL A 91 13.52 4.44 8.21
N PRO A 92 12.69 5.33 8.78
CA PRO A 92 11.27 5.44 8.44
C PRO A 92 11.07 5.79 6.96
N ILE A 93 10.10 5.13 6.32
CA ILE A 93 9.62 5.46 4.97
C ILE A 93 8.12 5.76 5.10
N VAL A 94 7.73 7.01 4.94
CA VAL A 94 6.39 7.50 5.26
C VAL A 94 5.70 8.01 4.00
N MET A 95 4.63 7.36 3.59
CA MET A 95 3.79 7.82 2.49
C MET A 95 2.70 8.76 3.00
N VAL A 96 2.45 9.82 2.27
CA VAL A 96 1.50 10.87 2.62
C VAL A 96 0.74 11.37 1.40
N GLY A 97 -0.48 11.81 1.63
CA GLY A 97 -1.31 12.48 0.64
C GLY A 97 -2.35 13.36 1.30
N SER A 98 -3.33 13.82 0.52
CA SER A 98 -4.47 14.55 1.05
C SER A 98 -5.77 14.09 0.41
N GLN A 99 -6.84 14.08 1.18
CA GLN A 99 -8.18 13.80 0.68
C GLN A 99 -8.80 15.05 0.05
N ARG A 100 -8.38 16.21 0.53
CA ARG A 100 -8.80 17.50 0.00
C ARG A 100 -7.58 18.24 -0.54
N SER A 101 -7.64 18.65 -1.81
CA SER A 101 -6.55 19.36 -2.47
C SER A 101 -6.05 20.54 -1.64
N SER A 102 -4.73 20.76 -1.63
CA SER A 102 -4.06 21.79 -0.82
C SER A 102 -4.52 23.22 -1.10
N ASP A 103 -5.06 23.48 -2.28
CA ASP A 103 -5.62 24.78 -2.71
C ASP A 103 -7.07 25.01 -2.24
N ARG A 104 -7.66 24.09 -1.48
CA ARG A 104 -9.04 24.21 -0.98
C ARG A 104 -9.08 24.49 0.52
N PRO A 105 -10.10 25.27 0.98
CA PRO A 105 -10.30 25.49 2.42
C PRO A 105 -10.41 24.18 3.18
N SER A 106 -9.90 24.15 4.39
CA SER A 106 -9.90 22.96 5.25
C SER A 106 -9.21 21.74 4.64
N SER A 107 -8.17 21.94 3.82
CA SER A 107 -7.33 20.84 3.35
C SER A 107 -6.63 20.13 4.52
N ASP A 108 -6.48 18.82 4.39
CA ASP A 108 -5.72 17.99 5.31
C ASP A 108 -4.22 17.87 4.90
N ALA A 109 -3.84 18.49 3.77
CA ALA A 109 -2.51 18.31 3.18
C ALA A 109 -1.38 18.77 4.11
N ALA A 110 -1.46 19.98 4.67
CA ALA A 110 -0.41 20.54 5.50
C ALA A 110 -0.16 19.72 6.77
N LEU A 111 -1.21 19.36 7.50
CA LEU A 111 -1.07 18.57 8.73
C LEU A 111 -0.61 17.13 8.45
N ASN A 112 -1.14 16.47 7.41
CA ASN A 112 -0.66 15.15 7.01
C ASN A 112 0.84 15.20 6.68
N LEU A 113 1.30 16.25 5.99
CA LEU A 113 2.71 16.42 5.66
C LEU A 113 3.56 16.68 6.91
N ILE A 114 3.14 17.59 7.80
CA ILE A 114 3.82 17.85 9.08
C ILE A 114 3.94 16.55 9.90
N HIS A 115 2.87 15.79 10.04
CA HIS A 115 2.88 14.50 10.76
C HIS A 115 3.86 13.49 10.12
N SER A 116 3.90 13.45 8.77
CA SER A 116 4.79 12.54 8.05
C SER A 116 6.25 12.92 8.20
N VAL A 117 6.57 14.21 8.09
CA VAL A 117 7.94 14.73 8.29
C VAL A 117 8.37 14.55 9.75
N THR A 118 7.52 14.84 10.71
CA THR A 118 7.78 14.55 12.14
C THR A 118 8.10 13.07 12.34
N THR A 119 7.29 12.18 11.75
CA THR A 119 7.53 10.74 11.82
C THR A 119 8.89 10.36 11.24
N ALA A 120 9.21 10.86 10.05
CA ALA A 120 10.49 10.57 9.38
C ALA A 120 11.70 11.10 10.18
N ALA A 121 11.54 12.27 10.81
CA ALA A 121 12.63 12.91 11.57
C ALA A 121 12.89 12.22 12.92
N ILE A 122 11.88 12.00 13.74
CA ILE A 122 12.06 11.63 15.15
C ILE A 122 11.58 10.22 15.52
N SER A 123 10.86 9.50 14.63
CA SER A 123 10.34 8.18 14.95
C SER A 123 11.45 7.13 15.01
N ASP A 124 11.28 6.17 15.93
CA ASP A 124 12.08 4.95 16.03
C ASP A 124 11.53 3.81 15.12
N ILE A 125 10.51 4.09 14.30
CA ILE A 125 9.82 3.07 13.47
C ILE A 125 10.42 3.07 12.07
N ALA A 126 11.18 2.03 11.73
CA ALA A 126 11.83 1.86 10.43
C ALA A 126 11.05 0.89 9.53
N GLU A 127 9.84 1.26 9.17
CA GLU A 127 8.97 0.51 8.25
C GLU A 127 8.45 1.42 7.12
N VAL A 128 7.89 0.80 6.09
CA VAL A 128 7.04 1.52 5.13
C VAL A 128 5.66 1.74 5.75
N MET A 129 5.27 2.98 5.88
CA MET A 129 4.04 3.39 6.57
C MET A 129 3.24 4.38 5.72
N VAL A 130 1.93 4.42 5.95
CA VAL A 130 1.05 5.49 5.49
C VAL A 130 0.67 6.36 6.69
N CYS A 131 0.90 7.67 6.58
CA CYS A 131 0.54 8.65 7.59
C CYS A 131 -0.60 9.53 7.07
N MET A 132 -1.78 9.39 7.66
CA MET A 132 -2.97 10.16 7.32
C MET A 132 -3.76 10.49 8.58
N PHE A 133 -4.75 11.38 8.49
CA PHE A 133 -5.63 11.72 9.61
C PHE A 133 -6.22 10.49 10.29
N GLY A 134 -6.10 10.42 11.60
CA GLY A 134 -6.73 9.41 12.44
C GLY A 134 -8.24 9.66 12.56
N PRO A 135 -8.66 10.77 13.19
CA PRO A 135 -10.06 11.20 13.25
C PRO A 135 -10.41 12.10 12.05
N THR A 136 -11.61 12.64 12.03
CA THR A 136 -12.04 13.67 11.07
C THR A 136 -11.59 15.08 11.45
N SER A 137 -11.12 15.27 12.67
CA SER A 137 -10.58 16.53 13.20
C SER A 137 -9.05 16.54 13.16
N ASP A 138 -8.46 17.72 13.34
CA ASP A 138 -7.03 17.99 13.23
C ASP A 138 -6.21 17.53 14.46
N MET A 139 -6.69 16.55 15.22
CA MET A 139 -6.09 16.17 16.51
C MET A 139 -4.79 15.39 16.38
N TYR A 140 -4.77 14.39 15.49
CA TYR A 140 -3.61 13.53 15.29
C TYR A 140 -3.69 12.77 13.97
N GLY A 141 -2.54 12.35 13.46
CA GLY A 141 -2.40 11.36 12.39
C GLY A 141 -2.27 9.94 12.95
N LEU A 142 -2.51 8.95 12.10
CA LEU A 142 -2.22 7.55 12.36
C LEU A 142 -1.14 7.05 11.42
N LEU A 143 -0.22 6.26 11.98
CA LEU A 143 0.77 5.51 11.21
C LEU A 143 0.24 4.09 10.97
N HIS A 144 -0.04 3.80 9.72
CA HIS A 144 -0.52 2.50 9.29
C HIS A 144 0.63 1.72 8.63
N ARG A 145 0.81 0.45 9.01
CA ARG A 145 1.77 -0.44 8.33
C ARG A 145 1.42 -0.60 6.86
N GLY A 146 2.39 -0.47 5.96
CA GLY A 146 2.17 -0.49 4.51
C GLY A 146 1.47 -1.75 3.99
N THR A 147 1.66 -2.89 4.65
CA THR A 147 1.00 -4.16 4.31
C THR A 147 -0.35 -4.38 5.00
N ARG A 148 -0.84 -3.41 5.78
CA ARG A 148 -2.11 -3.51 6.53
C ARG A 148 -3.06 -2.35 6.30
N VAL A 149 -2.66 -1.37 5.55
CA VAL A 149 -3.45 -0.17 5.30
C VAL A 149 -4.32 -0.34 4.07
N ARG A 150 -5.51 0.27 4.11
CA ARG A 150 -6.41 0.38 2.97
C ARG A 150 -7.17 1.70 2.99
N LYS A 151 -7.38 2.29 1.79
CA LYS A 151 -8.32 3.39 1.59
C LYS A 151 -9.74 2.84 1.63
N MET A 152 -10.54 3.27 2.63
CA MET A 152 -11.87 2.72 2.90
C MET A 152 -13.02 3.60 2.41
N HIS A 153 -12.76 4.85 2.09
CA HIS A 153 -13.76 5.80 1.62
C HIS A 153 -13.18 6.68 0.52
N SER A 154 -13.98 7.08 -0.45
CA SER A 154 -13.52 7.85 -1.61
C SER A 154 -13.01 9.25 -1.28
N SER A 155 -13.52 9.93 -0.25
CA SER A 155 -13.20 11.34 0.02
C SER A 155 -13.14 11.74 1.51
N TYR A 156 -13.26 10.81 2.43
CA TYR A 156 -13.29 11.08 3.86
C TYR A 156 -11.87 11.33 4.40
N ARG A 157 -11.65 12.31 5.27
CA ARG A 157 -10.30 12.62 5.75
C ARG A 157 -9.62 11.47 6.47
N SER A 158 -10.34 10.80 7.37
CA SER A 158 -9.85 9.62 8.08
C SER A 158 -10.16 8.33 7.30
N THR A 159 -9.96 8.33 6.00
CA THR A 159 -10.34 7.23 5.12
C THR A 159 -9.40 6.03 5.19
N PHE A 160 -8.14 6.24 5.53
CA PHE A 160 -7.19 5.14 5.67
C PHE A 160 -7.44 4.39 6.99
N ARG A 161 -7.44 3.07 6.90
CA ARG A 161 -7.63 2.19 8.05
C ARG A 161 -6.62 1.06 8.04
N THR A 162 -6.17 0.68 9.22
CA THR A 162 -5.49 -0.61 9.41
C THR A 162 -6.53 -1.71 9.42
N ILE A 163 -6.36 -2.71 8.60
CA ILE A 163 -7.31 -3.82 8.42
C ILE A 163 -6.72 -5.11 8.98
N GLY A 164 -7.51 -5.80 9.80
CA GLY A 164 -7.11 -7.05 10.46
C GLY A 164 -5.93 -6.90 11.42
N ASP A 165 -5.67 -5.68 11.90
CA ASP A 165 -4.59 -5.29 12.79
C ASP A 165 -4.91 -3.94 13.45
N ILE A 166 -3.98 -3.36 14.23
CA ILE A 166 -4.05 -2.02 14.79
C ILE A 166 -2.98 -1.11 14.19
N PRO A 167 -3.18 0.23 14.18
CA PRO A 167 -2.14 1.17 13.77
C PRO A 167 -0.87 1.04 14.60
N ILE A 168 0.27 1.43 14.02
CA ILE A 168 1.57 1.35 14.72
C ILE A 168 1.67 2.45 15.78
N ALA A 169 1.29 3.68 15.43
CA ALA A 169 1.40 4.83 16.31
C ALA A 169 0.38 5.91 15.97
N THR A 170 0.18 6.82 16.91
CA THR A 170 -0.37 8.16 16.66
C THR A 170 0.76 9.16 16.47
N VAL A 171 0.51 10.22 15.71
CA VAL A 171 1.45 11.31 15.51
C VAL A 171 0.75 12.66 15.65
N SER A 172 1.37 13.56 16.39
CA SER A 172 1.05 14.99 16.48
C SER A 172 2.19 15.81 15.86
N ARG A 173 2.11 17.14 15.95
CA ARG A 173 3.11 18.03 15.34
C ARG A 173 4.56 17.76 15.79
N ASP A 174 4.74 17.33 17.03
CA ASP A 174 6.02 17.25 17.71
C ASP A 174 6.28 15.87 18.36
N LYS A 175 5.36 14.93 18.21
CA LYS A 175 5.43 13.67 18.94
C LYS A 175 4.87 12.52 18.14
N VAL A 176 5.61 11.39 18.16
CA VAL A 176 5.14 10.07 17.74
C VAL A 176 4.93 9.20 18.97
N THR A 177 3.73 8.65 19.13
CA THR A 177 3.38 7.82 20.29
C THR A 177 3.01 6.42 19.80
N PRO A 178 3.88 5.41 19.96
CA PRO A 178 3.58 4.04 19.58
C PRO A 178 2.34 3.50 20.29
N ILE A 179 1.52 2.76 19.56
CA ILE A 179 0.36 1.99 20.08
C ILE A 179 0.77 0.55 20.35
N ARG A 180 1.81 0.09 19.65
CA ARG A 180 2.36 -1.27 19.72
C ARG A 180 3.88 -1.22 19.72
N ASP A 181 4.54 -2.31 20.00
CA ASP A 181 6.01 -2.42 20.12
C ASP A 181 6.66 -3.40 19.12
N ASP A 182 5.86 -4.15 18.36
CA ASP A 182 6.30 -5.14 17.37
C ASP A 182 6.55 -4.53 15.98
N TYR A 183 7.30 -3.45 15.92
CA TYR A 183 7.76 -2.82 14.69
C TYR A 183 9.27 -2.87 14.55
N LYS A 184 9.78 -2.73 13.31
CA LYS A 184 11.22 -2.63 13.05
C LYS A 184 11.75 -1.31 13.60
N ARG A 185 12.87 -1.40 14.34
CA ARG A 185 13.51 -0.24 14.96
C ARG A 185 14.45 0.45 13.97
N ARG A 186 14.53 1.78 14.09
CA ARG A 186 15.54 2.59 13.38
C ARG A 186 16.94 2.09 13.72
N ARG A 187 17.80 2.06 12.70
CA ARG A 187 19.22 1.79 12.83
C ARG A 187 20.02 2.99 12.33
N PHE A 188 21.32 3.03 12.64
CA PHE A 188 22.21 4.10 12.23
C PHE A 188 23.24 3.65 11.18
N ASP A 189 23.03 2.49 10.59
CA ASP A 189 23.70 2.03 9.38
C ASP A 189 22.90 2.46 8.13
N ASN A 190 23.52 2.33 6.96
CA ASN A 190 22.88 2.60 5.68
C ASN A 190 22.57 1.31 4.90
N ASP A 191 22.60 0.16 5.57
CA ASP A 191 22.37 -1.14 4.94
C ASP A 191 20.86 -1.36 4.70
N VAL A 192 20.48 -1.41 3.44
CA VAL A 192 19.11 -1.65 2.99
C VAL A 192 19.13 -2.68 1.86
N LYS A 193 18.14 -3.56 1.85
CA LYS A 193 17.97 -4.53 0.77
C LYS A 193 16.90 -4.04 -0.18
N VAL A 194 17.30 -3.65 -1.38
CA VAL A 194 16.39 -3.27 -2.45
C VAL A 194 16.30 -4.38 -3.48
N ASN A 195 15.11 -4.95 -3.63
CA ASN A 195 14.76 -5.89 -4.69
C ASN A 195 13.60 -5.31 -5.49
N ALA A 196 13.91 -4.40 -6.40
CA ALA A 196 12.96 -3.62 -7.18
C ALA A 196 12.51 -4.39 -8.43
N VAL A 197 11.70 -5.41 -8.24
CA VAL A 197 11.16 -6.26 -9.32
C VAL A 197 9.64 -6.34 -9.22
N PHE A 198 8.98 -6.51 -10.37
CA PHE A 198 7.55 -6.78 -10.44
C PHE A 198 7.21 -7.50 -11.74
N ASP A 199 6.58 -8.67 -11.66
CA ASP A 199 6.03 -9.37 -12.83
C ASP A 199 4.59 -8.86 -13.05
N ASP A 200 4.33 -8.25 -14.20
CA ASP A 200 3.04 -7.70 -14.57
C ASP A 200 2.01 -8.77 -15.03
N ARG A 201 2.45 -10.03 -15.11
CA ARG A 201 1.60 -11.18 -15.43
C ARG A 201 0.92 -11.77 -14.20
N VAL A 202 0.48 -10.92 -13.30
CA VAL A 202 -0.35 -11.27 -12.15
C VAL A 202 -1.68 -10.53 -12.21
N ALA A 203 -2.73 -11.12 -11.65
CA ALA A 203 -4.08 -10.54 -11.65
C ALA A 203 -4.74 -10.68 -10.29
N ILE A 204 -5.66 -9.76 -9.99
CA ILE A 204 -6.58 -9.87 -8.86
C ILE A 204 -7.99 -10.02 -9.38
N VAL A 205 -8.73 -11.01 -8.87
CA VAL A 205 -10.09 -11.33 -9.27
C VAL A 205 -10.99 -11.31 -8.04
N TYR A 206 -11.98 -10.43 -8.05
CA TYR A 206 -13.04 -10.44 -7.05
C TYR A 206 -14.11 -11.42 -7.47
N TYR A 207 -14.26 -12.52 -6.70
CA TYR A 207 -15.29 -13.50 -6.95
C TYR A 207 -16.70 -12.91 -6.70
N TYR A 208 -17.64 -13.28 -7.56
CA TYR A 208 -19.05 -12.96 -7.42
C TYR A 208 -19.92 -14.18 -7.75
N PRO A 209 -21.14 -14.31 -7.19
CA PRO A 209 -22.05 -15.39 -7.52
C PRO A 209 -22.30 -15.51 -9.02
N ASN A 210 -22.29 -16.74 -9.54
CA ASN A 210 -22.40 -17.04 -10.98
C ASN A 210 -21.18 -16.65 -11.84
N MET A 211 -20.02 -16.38 -11.26
CA MET A 211 -18.77 -16.24 -12.02
C MET A 211 -18.51 -17.49 -12.85
N LYS A 212 -18.14 -17.31 -14.11
CA LYS A 212 -17.87 -18.41 -15.05
C LYS A 212 -16.38 -18.75 -15.12
N PRO A 213 -16.01 -20.00 -15.46
CA PRO A 213 -14.63 -20.44 -15.57
C PRO A 213 -13.80 -19.63 -16.57
N ASP A 214 -14.41 -19.14 -17.64
CA ASP A 214 -13.76 -18.35 -18.69
C ASP A 214 -13.06 -17.10 -18.18
N MET A 215 -13.46 -16.54 -17.04
CA MET A 215 -12.74 -15.46 -16.37
C MET A 215 -11.33 -15.88 -15.94
N ILE A 216 -11.18 -17.06 -15.39
CA ILE A 216 -9.87 -17.62 -14.99
C ILE A 216 -9.13 -18.20 -16.20
N ASP A 217 -9.83 -18.91 -17.06
CA ASP A 217 -9.27 -19.50 -18.29
C ASP A 217 -8.65 -18.43 -19.20
N SER A 218 -9.31 -17.29 -19.34
CA SER A 218 -8.80 -16.17 -20.12
C SER A 218 -7.48 -15.63 -19.58
N LEU A 219 -7.30 -15.55 -18.26
CA LEU A 219 -6.03 -15.15 -17.66
C LEU A 219 -4.94 -16.19 -17.97
N ILE A 220 -5.23 -17.48 -17.84
CA ILE A 220 -4.29 -18.57 -18.15
C ILE A 220 -3.88 -18.49 -19.62
N ASP A 221 -4.84 -18.34 -20.55
CA ASP A 221 -4.61 -18.29 -21.99
C ASP A 221 -3.81 -17.06 -22.43
N ASN A 222 -3.92 -15.94 -21.69
CA ASN A 222 -3.13 -14.74 -21.92
C ASN A 222 -1.77 -14.74 -21.19
N GLY A 223 -1.34 -15.88 -20.64
CA GLY A 223 -0.01 -16.06 -20.09
C GLY A 223 0.21 -15.46 -18.71
N TYR A 224 -0.85 -15.25 -17.93
CA TYR A 224 -0.71 -14.86 -16.53
C TYR A 224 -0.06 -15.98 -15.73
N LYS A 225 0.85 -15.63 -14.86
CA LYS A 225 1.62 -16.55 -14.00
C LYS A 225 1.04 -16.67 -12.60
N GLY A 226 0.27 -15.68 -12.18
CA GLY A 226 -0.32 -15.64 -10.84
C GLY A 226 -1.69 -14.99 -10.81
N ILE A 227 -2.57 -15.53 -9.98
CA ILE A 227 -3.93 -15.03 -9.78
C ILE A 227 -4.21 -14.98 -8.29
N VAL A 228 -4.60 -13.81 -7.80
CA VAL A 228 -5.16 -13.63 -6.46
C VAL A 228 -6.67 -13.61 -6.58
N ILE A 229 -7.35 -14.52 -5.91
CA ILE A 229 -8.83 -14.55 -5.85
C ILE A 229 -9.25 -13.99 -4.50
N ALA A 230 -10.05 -12.92 -4.52
CA ALA A 230 -10.77 -12.44 -3.35
C ALA A 230 -12.11 -13.22 -3.25
N GLY A 231 -12.09 -14.30 -2.50
CA GLY A 231 -13.24 -15.19 -2.31
C GLY A 231 -14.24 -14.68 -1.27
N THR A 232 -15.35 -15.41 -1.11
CA THR A 232 -16.36 -15.09 -0.10
C THR A 232 -16.06 -15.79 1.23
N GLY A 233 -16.58 -15.26 2.32
CA GLY A 233 -16.49 -15.86 3.66
C GLY A 233 -15.04 -16.19 4.06
N LEU A 234 -14.77 -17.46 4.29
CA LEU A 234 -13.44 -17.96 4.68
C LEU A 234 -12.51 -18.31 3.50
N GLY A 235 -12.85 -17.86 2.29
CA GLY A 235 -12.07 -18.11 1.07
C GLY A 235 -12.75 -19.16 0.17
N HIS A 236 -13.96 -18.85 -0.31
CA HIS A 236 -14.73 -19.77 -1.13
C HIS A 236 -15.12 -19.16 -2.48
N VAL A 237 -15.19 -20.04 -3.48
CA VAL A 237 -15.77 -19.79 -4.79
C VAL A 237 -16.73 -20.92 -5.15
N ASN A 238 -17.53 -20.77 -6.22
CA ASN A 238 -18.47 -21.79 -6.65
C ASN A 238 -17.76 -22.98 -7.34
N LYS A 239 -18.32 -24.17 -7.23
CA LYS A 239 -17.78 -25.41 -7.84
C LYS A 239 -17.58 -25.34 -9.37
N PRO A 240 -18.40 -24.63 -10.16
CA PRO A 240 -18.12 -24.43 -11.58
C PRO A 240 -16.74 -23.84 -11.92
N LEU A 241 -16.05 -23.15 -11.00
CA LEU A 241 -14.69 -22.65 -11.22
C LEU A 241 -13.60 -23.73 -11.03
N TYR A 242 -13.90 -24.86 -10.41
CA TYR A 242 -12.90 -25.90 -10.10
C TYR A 242 -12.13 -26.42 -11.30
N PRO A 243 -12.74 -26.66 -12.48
CA PRO A 243 -11.99 -27.04 -13.66
C PRO A 243 -10.91 -26.01 -14.06
N ALA A 244 -11.24 -24.71 -13.99
CA ALA A 244 -10.26 -23.65 -14.29
C ALA A 244 -9.15 -23.56 -13.23
N LEU A 245 -9.45 -23.78 -11.94
CA LEU A 245 -8.44 -23.84 -10.88
C LEU A 245 -7.50 -25.04 -11.08
N LYS A 246 -8.03 -26.21 -11.44
CA LYS A 246 -7.23 -27.38 -11.80
C LYS A 246 -6.31 -27.10 -13.00
N ARG A 247 -6.86 -26.48 -14.03
CA ARG A 247 -6.11 -26.08 -15.23
C ARG A 247 -4.99 -25.09 -14.88
N ALA A 248 -5.23 -24.11 -13.99
CA ALA A 248 -4.21 -23.20 -13.51
C ALA A 248 -3.03 -23.97 -12.90
N LYS A 249 -3.30 -24.92 -12.00
CA LYS A 249 -2.28 -25.80 -11.41
C LYS A 249 -1.49 -26.56 -12.48
N GLU A 250 -2.17 -27.18 -13.44
CA GLU A 250 -1.56 -27.94 -14.52
C GLU A 250 -0.68 -27.07 -15.44
N LYS A 251 -1.01 -25.79 -15.58
CA LYS A 251 -0.24 -24.81 -16.35
C LYS A 251 0.84 -24.06 -15.53
N GLY A 252 0.99 -24.39 -14.23
CA GLY A 252 1.96 -23.73 -13.36
C GLY A 252 1.59 -22.30 -12.96
N VAL A 253 0.31 -21.93 -13.10
CA VAL A 253 -0.19 -20.62 -12.65
C VAL A 253 -0.48 -20.69 -11.17
N ALA A 254 0.17 -19.84 -10.37
CA ALA A 254 -0.04 -19.78 -8.94
C ALA A 254 -1.37 -19.12 -8.62
N VAL A 255 -2.24 -19.79 -7.84
CA VAL A 255 -3.54 -19.24 -7.41
C VAL A 255 -3.54 -19.06 -5.91
N TYR A 256 -3.67 -17.81 -5.45
CA TYR A 256 -3.78 -17.45 -4.03
C TYR A 256 -5.19 -17.06 -3.68
N MET A 257 -5.71 -17.60 -2.59
CA MET A 257 -7.03 -17.26 -2.04
C MET A 257 -6.89 -16.21 -0.94
N THR A 258 -7.59 -15.11 -1.10
CA THR A 258 -7.84 -14.08 -0.08
C THR A 258 -9.35 -13.98 0.16
N VAL A 259 -9.80 -13.03 0.98
CA VAL A 259 -11.23 -12.83 1.25
C VAL A 259 -11.67 -11.39 0.99
N GLN A 260 -12.93 -11.24 0.59
CA GLN A 260 -13.59 -9.93 0.44
C GLN A 260 -14.01 -9.33 1.79
N THR A 261 -14.12 -10.16 2.81
CA THR A 261 -14.48 -9.76 4.18
C THR A 261 -13.28 -9.10 4.83
N LEU A 262 -13.27 -7.76 4.88
CA LEU A 262 -12.08 -6.98 5.24
C LEU A 262 -11.56 -7.23 6.66
N TRP A 263 -12.42 -7.55 7.61
CA TRP A 263 -12.03 -7.88 8.99
C TRP A 263 -11.87 -9.38 9.24
N GLY A 264 -12.02 -10.20 8.18
CA GLY A 264 -11.82 -11.64 8.22
C GLY A 264 -10.45 -12.07 7.68
N TYR A 265 -10.27 -13.37 7.62
CA TYR A 265 -9.08 -14.01 7.07
C TYR A 265 -9.46 -15.32 6.38
N VAL A 266 -8.58 -15.85 5.56
CA VAL A 266 -8.75 -17.14 4.88
C VAL A 266 -8.64 -18.29 5.88
N GLN A 267 -9.62 -19.21 5.87
CA GLN A 267 -9.60 -20.41 6.66
C GLN A 267 -10.22 -21.59 5.88
N MET A 268 -9.46 -22.09 4.91
CA MET A 268 -9.94 -23.09 3.95
C MET A 268 -10.06 -24.50 4.54
N TYR A 269 -9.63 -24.73 5.77
CA TYR A 269 -9.71 -26.04 6.43
C TYR A 269 -11.06 -26.34 7.09
N VAL A 270 -11.92 -25.33 7.23
CA VAL A 270 -13.20 -25.46 7.95
C VAL A 270 -14.23 -26.29 7.15
N TYR A 271 -14.35 -26.00 5.86
CA TYR A 271 -15.31 -26.65 4.97
C TYR A 271 -14.63 -27.60 3.99
N ASP A 272 -15.36 -28.64 3.53
CA ASP A 272 -14.92 -29.56 2.48
C ASP A 272 -14.53 -28.82 1.20
N THR A 273 -15.37 -27.87 0.77
CA THR A 273 -15.11 -27.05 -0.42
C THR A 273 -13.80 -26.26 -0.36
N GLY A 274 -13.36 -25.82 0.82
CA GLY A 274 -12.07 -25.18 0.99
C GLY A 274 -10.92 -26.18 0.79
N ARG A 275 -11.06 -27.38 1.35
CA ARG A 275 -10.07 -28.47 1.18
C ARG A 275 -9.98 -28.93 -0.26
N ASP A 276 -11.13 -29.10 -0.95
CA ASP A 276 -11.17 -29.42 -2.38
C ASP A 276 -10.34 -28.42 -3.19
N MET A 277 -10.50 -27.11 -2.94
CA MET A 277 -9.74 -26.08 -3.65
C MET A 277 -8.24 -26.15 -3.38
N MET A 278 -7.82 -26.46 -2.15
CA MET A 278 -6.38 -26.65 -1.83
C MET A 278 -5.82 -27.87 -2.57
N GLU A 279 -6.58 -28.96 -2.72
CA GLU A 279 -6.18 -30.11 -3.55
C GLU A 279 -6.02 -29.71 -5.03
N LEU A 280 -6.83 -28.77 -5.50
CA LEU A 280 -6.71 -28.18 -6.83
C LEU A 280 -5.56 -27.19 -6.96
N GLY A 281 -4.77 -26.99 -5.91
CA GLY A 281 -3.56 -26.16 -5.93
C GLY A 281 -3.77 -24.70 -5.49
N VAL A 282 -4.93 -24.35 -4.96
CA VAL A 282 -5.18 -23.02 -4.40
C VAL A 282 -4.45 -22.86 -3.07
N ILE A 283 -3.70 -21.79 -2.92
CA ILE A 283 -2.87 -21.49 -1.76
C ILE A 283 -3.59 -20.45 -0.89
N PRO A 284 -3.88 -20.76 0.39
CA PRO A 284 -4.49 -19.77 1.29
C PRO A 284 -3.49 -18.66 1.63
N ALA A 285 -3.88 -17.41 1.44
CA ALA A 285 -3.06 -16.23 1.72
C ALA A 285 -3.19 -15.74 3.18
N ALA A 286 -3.72 -16.57 4.07
CA ALA A 286 -3.90 -16.27 5.49
C ALA A 286 -4.68 -14.94 5.71
N ASN A 287 -4.09 -13.97 6.37
CA ASN A 287 -4.72 -12.69 6.68
C ASN A 287 -4.25 -11.54 5.75
N MET A 288 -3.65 -11.84 4.60
CA MET A 288 -3.30 -10.81 3.63
C MET A 288 -4.56 -10.20 3.00
N LEU A 289 -4.54 -8.88 2.86
CA LEU A 289 -5.52 -8.17 2.04
C LEU A 289 -5.35 -8.56 0.57
N PRO A 290 -6.42 -8.57 -0.25
CA PRO A 290 -6.34 -8.92 -1.66
C PRO A 290 -5.27 -8.13 -2.43
N GLU A 291 -5.23 -6.82 -2.25
CA GLU A 291 -4.23 -5.94 -2.87
C GLU A 291 -2.81 -6.21 -2.38
N VAL A 292 -2.63 -6.56 -1.11
CA VAL A 292 -1.31 -6.92 -0.56
C VAL A 292 -0.82 -8.24 -1.14
N ALA A 293 -1.71 -9.22 -1.24
CA ALA A 293 -1.38 -10.50 -1.87
C ALA A 293 -1.03 -10.34 -3.35
N TYR A 294 -1.76 -9.48 -4.08
CA TYR A 294 -1.46 -9.13 -5.48
C TYR A 294 -0.07 -8.50 -5.61
N MET A 295 0.25 -7.50 -4.79
CA MET A 295 1.56 -6.84 -4.81
C MET A 295 2.69 -7.81 -4.44
N LYS A 296 2.47 -8.67 -3.44
CA LYS A 296 3.44 -9.68 -3.06
C LYS A 296 3.68 -10.71 -4.17
N LEU A 297 2.61 -11.17 -4.83
CA LEU A 297 2.71 -12.15 -5.90
C LEU A 297 3.44 -11.59 -7.13
N GLY A 298 3.22 -10.32 -7.46
CA GLY A 298 3.95 -9.67 -8.56
C GLY A 298 5.43 -9.42 -8.24
N TRP A 299 5.76 -9.29 -6.97
CA TRP A 299 7.15 -9.12 -6.53
C TRP A 299 7.90 -10.45 -6.41
N ALA A 300 7.25 -11.56 -6.04
CA ALA A 300 7.87 -12.87 -5.79
C ALA A 300 8.25 -13.60 -7.08
#